data_a6576df257fcbbf78396ccce9e637d72
#
_entry.id   a6576df257fcbbf78396ccce9e637d72
#
_cell.length_a   1.000
_cell.length_b   1.000
_cell.length_c   1.000
_cell.angle_alpha   90.00
_cell.angle_beta   90.00
_cell.angle_gamma   90.00
#
_symmetry.space_group_name_H-M   'P 1'
#
loop_
_entity.id
_entity.type
_entity.pdbx_description
1 polymer ?
#
loop_
_entity_poly.entity_id
_entity_poly.type
_entity_poly.pdbx_seq_one_letter_code
_entity_poly.pdbx_strand_id
1 'polypeptide(L)'
;MDGKERMDGMTDFLLELRSEEIPARMQVKAKEDLARLFNDALAKAGLAATSVETFATPRRLALIATGLPLATDAVSEETKGPKVGAPPQAMEGFLRKAGLTQDQLIERDGVYFAIVEKAGRQTADVLAEAIPAIIRAFPWPKSQRWGAGSASTESLRWVRPLQGIVAILGDDVVPCEIEGIVSGATTMGHRFHHSGPVNIGNAGDYAEKLRDAHVLVHFSERCALIRNGAKAAAAAAGLTLVVDEGLVVENAGLTEWPVPMLGRFDPAFLDVPQEVIQLTARVNQKYFVCHDSAGKLANAFVCTANIAAHDGGAAIVAGNEKVLAARLSDAKFFWEQDLRVALDDQAAKLVQITFHEKLGSVADKVERVAMLARWLVEEGIVKGANADDAERAARLCKADLVTGMVGEFPELQGLMGGYYARAQGEADAVADAVRDHYKPVGQGDDVPTAPVTVAVSLADKLDTLAQFFACLLYTSPSPRDRQKSRMPSSA
;
A
#
# COMPACT_ATOMS: atom_id res chain seq x y z
N MET A 1 -17.77 -31.50 -18.90
CA MET A 1 -16.79 -32.53 -19.28
C MET A 1 -15.50 -31.84 -19.60
N ASP A 2 -14.58 -31.87 -18.66
CA ASP A 2 -13.14 -31.76 -18.97
C ASP A 2 -12.41 -32.21 -17.69
N GLY A 3 -12.23 -33.53 -17.61
CA GLY A 3 -11.35 -34.15 -16.65
C GLY A 3 -9.92 -33.86 -17.08
N LYS A 4 -9.29 -32.84 -16.44
CA LYS A 4 -7.83 -32.80 -16.40
C LYS A 4 -7.38 -34.10 -15.72
N GLU A 5 -6.72 -34.95 -16.50
CA GLU A 5 -5.98 -36.10 -15.98
C GLU A 5 -5.10 -35.58 -14.81
N ARG A 6 -5.41 -36.00 -13.58
CA ARG A 6 -4.52 -35.80 -12.42
C ARG A 6 -3.23 -36.52 -12.77
N MET A 7 -2.13 -35.79 -12.92
CA MET A 7 -0.82 -36.41 -13.01
C MET A 7 -0.63 -37.23 -11.73
N ASP A 8 -0.39 -38.55 -11.87
CA ASP A 8 -0.21 -39.46 -10.74
C ASP A 8 0.81 -38.89 -9.75
N GLY A 9 0.37 -38.70 -8.48
CA GLY A 9 1.22 -38.26 -7.39
C GLY A 9 1.25 -36.75 -7.11
N MET A 10 0.44 -35.91 -7.80
CA MET A 10 0.33 -34.47 -7.54
C MET A 10 -1.09 -34.05 -7.16
N THR A 11 -1.20 -33.02 -6.33
CA THR A 11 -2.48 -32.47 -5.90
C THR A 11 -2.42 -30.96 -5.73
N ASP A 12 -3.58 -30.31 -5.59
CA ASP A 12 -3.68 -28.87 -5.38
C ASP A 12 -3.89 -28.58 -3.88
N PHE A 13 -3.41 -27.44 -3.43
CA PHE A 13 -3.54 -26.97 -2.06
C PHE A 13 -4.19 -25.59 -2.02
N LEU A 14 -5.16 -25.45 -1.11
CA LEU A 14 -5.81 -24.17 -0.77
C LEU A 14 -5.43 -23.78 0.66
N LEU A 15 -5.02 -22.53 0.83
CA LEU A 15 -4.93 -21.85 2.12
C LEU A 15 -5.76 -20.57 2.08
N GLU A 16 -6.68 -20.39 3.03
CA GLU A 16 -7.33 -19.10 3.31
C GLU A 16 -7.06 -18.70 4.76
N LEU A 17 -6.62 -17.47 4.95
CA LEU A 17 -6.46 -16.82 6.24
C LEU A 17 -7.51 -15.70 6.33
N ARG A 18 -8.62 -15.99 7.03
CA ARG A 18 -9.72 -15.05 7.19
C ARG A 18 -9.51 -14.20 8.44
N SER A 19 -9.62 -12.89 8.29
CA SER A 19 -9.43 -11.93 9.38
C SER A 19 -10.51 -10.85 9.37
N GLU A 20 -10.44 -9.91 10.32
CA GLU A 20 -11.08 -8.61 10.18
C GLU A 20 -10.40 -7.79 9.09
N GLU A 21 -10.97 -6.62 8.73
CA GLU A 21 -10.65 -5.91 7.50
C GLU A 21 -9.18 -5.53 7.34
N ILE A 22 -8.56 -6.11 6.32
CA ILE A 22 -7.19 -5.81 5.88
C ILE A 22 -7.20 -4.49 5.11
N PRO A 23 -6.42 -3.46 5.52
CA PRO A 23 -6.38 -2.19 4.79
C PRO A 23 -6.01 -2.37 3.32
N ALA A 24 -6.76 -1.73 2.42
CA ALA A 24 -6.60 -1.87 0.97
C ALA A 24 -5.14 -1.72 0.51
N ARG A 25 -4.43 -0.70 1.02
CA ARG A 25 -3.02 -0.42 0.69
C ARG A 25 -2.02 -1.53 1.07
N MET A 26 -2.42 -2.45 1.95
CA MET A 26 -1.55 -3.54 2.40
C MET A 26 -1.78 -4.84 1.61
N GLN A 27 -2.92 -4.97 0.90
CA GLN A 27 -3.34 -6.23 0.30
C GLN A 27 -2.42 -6.70 -0.83
N VAL A 28 -1.95 -5.79 -1.69
CA VAL A 28 -1.05 -6.15 -2.80
C VAL A 28 0.25 -6.75 -2.25
N LYS A 29 0.89 -6.04 -1.32
CA LYS A 29 2.13 -6.53 -0.69
C LYS A 29 1.92 -7.80 0.11
N ALA A 30 0.77 -7.94 0.78
CA ALA A 30 0.44 -9.14 1.54
C ALA A 30 0.32 -10.39 0.66
N LYS A 31 -0.24 -10.28 -0.55
CA LYS A 31 -0.29 -11.38 -1.52
C LYS A 31 1.11 -11.83 -1.93
N GLU A 32 2.00 -10.89 -2.23
CA GLU A 32 3.39 -11.18 -2.59
C GLU A 32 4.14 -11.85 -1.44
N ASP A 33 3.98 -11.33 -0.23
CA ASP A 33 4.63 -11.89 0.96
C ASP A 33 4.10 -13.28 1.30
N LEU A 34 2.79 -13.54 1.12
CA LEU A 34 2.22 -14.87 1.29
C LEU A 34 2.82 -15.87 0.31
N ALA A 35 2.85 -15.53 -0.98
CA ALA A 35 3.45 -16.38 -2.01
C ALA A 35 4.93 -16.67 -1.72
N ARG A 36 5.70 -15.64 -1.35
CA ARG A 36 7.11 -15.77 -1.04
C ARG A 36 7.33 -16.69 0.19
N LEU A 37 6.65 -16.42 1.31
CA LEU A 37 6.80 -17.21 2.52
C LEU A 37 6.38 -18.68 2.32
N PHE A 38 5.34 -18.90 1.54
CA PHE A 38 4.88 -20.24 1.19
C PHE A 38 5.91 -20.97 0.33
N ASN A 39 6.40 -20.37 -0.75
CA ASN A 39 7.42 -20.96 -1.60
C ASN A 39 8.74 -21.22 -0.84
N ASP A 40 9.14 -20.30 0.04
CA ASP A 40 10.33 -20.46 0.90
C ASP A 40 10.17 -21.66 1.85
N ALA A 41 8.97 -21.86 2.40
CA ALA A 41 8.67 -22.99 3.28
C ALA A 41 8.70 -24.32 2.52
N LEU A 42 8.09 -24.37 1.33
CA LEU A 42 8.13 -25.55 0.46
C LEU A 42 9.56 -25.90 0.04
N ALA A 43 10.33 -24.91 -0.42
CA ALA A 43 11.71 -25.11 -0.87
C ALA A 43 12.61 -25.68 0.25
N LYS A 44 12.44 -25.19 1.49
CA LYS A 44 13.14 -25.74 2.68
C LYS A 44 12.83 -27.20 2.94
N ALA A 45 11.63 -27.66 2.57
CA ALA A 45 11.22 -29.03 2.70
C ALA A 45 11.55 -29.90 1.47
N GLY A 46 12.13 -29.31 0.41
CA GLY A 46 12.38 -30.01 -0.86
C GLY A 46 11.13 -30.19 -1.72
N LEU A 47 10.12 -29.35 -1.53
CA LEU A 47 8.88 -29.34 -2.30
C LEU A 47 8.83 -28.11 -3.22
N ALA A 48 8.08 -28.23 -4.29
CA ALA A 48 7.73 -27.10 -5.17
C ALA A 48 6.32 -27.31 -5.75
N ALA A 49 5.56 -26.22 -5.84
CA ALA A 49 4.31 -26.20 -6.59
C ALA A 49 4.57 -25.84 -8.07
N THR A 50 3.72 -26.33 -8.96
CA THR A 50 3.77 -25.94 -10.39
C THR A 50 3.42 -24.45 -10.56
N SER A 51 2.42 -23.98 -9.81
CA SER A 51 2.08 -22.56 -9.74
C SER A 51 1.49 -22.18 -8.38
N VAL A 52 1.60 -20.90 -8.02
CA VAL A 52 0.99 -20.32 -6.81
C VAL A 52 0.24 -19.07 -7.21
N GLU A 53 -1.07 -19.07 -7.05
CA GLU A 53 -1.92 -17.92 -7.21
C GLU A 53 -2.35 -17.39 -5.84
N THR A 54 -2.37 -16.05 -5.67
CA THR A 54 -2.73 -15.42 -4.39
C THR A 54 -3.88 -14.45 -4.54
N PHE A 55 -4.73 -14.41 -3.53
CA PHE A 55 -5.93 -13.59 -3.47
C PHE A 55 -5.93 -12.74 -2.20
N ALA A 56 -6.45 -11.53 -2.30
CA ALA A 56 -6.74 -10.70 -1.14
C ALA A 56 -8.08 -9.98 -1.33
N THR A 57 -8.88 -10.00 -0.28
CA THR A 57 -10.09 -9.20 -0.12
C THR A 57 -9.97 -8.39 1.18
N PRO A 58 -10.89 -7.49 1.50
CA PRO A 58 -10.89 -6.85 2.82
C PRO A 58 -10.79 -7.83 3.99
N ARG A 59 -11.33 -9.04 3.87
CA ARG A 59 -11.48 -9.95 5.01
C ARG A 59 -10.68 -11.24 4.89
N ARG A 60 -9.94 -11.46 3.82
CA ARG A 60 -9.16 -12.69 3.62
C ARG A 60 -7.90 -12.50 2.80
N LEU A 61 -6.93 -13.30 3.12
CA LEU A 61 -5.72 -13.49 2.34
C LEU A 61 -5.63 -14.97 2.02
N ALA A 62 -5.59 -15.34 0.74
CA ALA A 62 -5.60 -16.74 0.35
C ALA A 62 -4.57 -17.05 -0.74
N LEU A 63 -4.23 -18.33 -0.87
CA LEU A 63 -3.45 -18.86 -1.97
C LEU A 63 -4.01 -20.20 -2.45
N ILE A 64 -3.82 -20.46 -3.73
CA ILE A 64 -3.97 -21.78 -4.35
C ILE A 64 -2.63 -22.16 -4.95
N ALA A 65 -2.08 -23.30 -4.51
CA ALA A 65 -0.89 -23.89 -5.09
C ALA A 65 -1.28 -25.12 -5.88
N THR A 66 -0.95 -25.16 -7.18
CA THR A 66 -1.30 -26.28 -8.04
C THR A 66 -0.12 -27.21 -8.24
N GLY A 67 -0.40 -28.50 -8.36
CA GLY A 67 0.60 -29.51 -8.69
C GLY A 67 1.66 -29.67 -7.60
N LEU A 68 1.25 -29.84 -6.34
CA LEU A 68 2.14 -30.21 -5.24
C LEU A 68 2.34 -31.73 -5.19
N PRO A 69 3.58 -32.24 -5.06
CA PRO A 69 3.82 -33.64 -4.75
C PRO A 69 3.17 -34.03 -3.42
N LEU A 70 2.68 -35.27 -3.32
CA LEU A 70 2.06 -35.77 -2.07
C LEU A 70 3.07 -36.05 -0.94
N ALA A 71 4.34 -36.20 -1.27
CA ALA A 71 5.44 -36.37 -0.31
C ALA A 71 6.75 -35.76 -0.89
N THR A 72 7.69 -35.48 -0.01
CA THR A 72 9.07 -35.13 -0.40
C THR A 72 9.79 -36.38 -0.87
N ASP A 73 10.82 -36.21 -1.69
CA ASP A 73 11.70 -37.33 -2.05
C ASP A 73 12.39 -37.93 -0.83
N ALA A 74 12.64 -39.24 -0.88
CA ALA A 74 13.51 -39.88 0.12
C ALA A 74 14.94 -39.38 -0.10
N VAL A 75 15.60 -38.95 0.94
CA VAL A 75 16.97 -38.42 0.90
C VAL A 75 17.91 -39.46 1.52
N SER A 76 18.92 -39.88 0.73
CA SER A 76 20.02 -40.70 1.23
C SER A 76 21.18 -39.78 1.62
N GLU A 77 21.42 -39.61 2.93
CA GLU A 77 22.56 -38.81 3.43
C GLU A 77 23.76 -39.73 3.65
N GLU A 78 24.81 -39.56 2.85
CA GLU A 78 26.09 -40.24 3.06
C GLU A 78 26.97 -39.35 3.96
N THR A 79 27.31 -39.87 5.14
CA THR A 79 28.23 -39.17 6.06
C THR A 79 29.55 -39.95 6.14
N LYS A 80 30.66 -39.29 5.82
CA LYS A 80 32.00 -39.88 5.96
C LYS A 80 32.38 -40.03 7.43
N GLY A 81 32.74 -41.25 7.78
CA GLY A 81 33.11 -41.65 9.14
C GLY A 81 34.62 -41.80 9.35
N PRO A 82 35.02 -42.45 10.45
CA PRO A 82 36.39 -42.73 10.76
C PRO A 82 37.05 -43.72 9.77
N LYS A 83 38.38 -43.72 9.73
CA LYS A 83 39.14 -44.75 8.98
C LYS A 83 38.97 -46.10 9.63
N VAL A 84 39.09 -47.16 8.86
CA VAL A 84 39.18 -48.52 9.35
C VAL A 84 40.36 -48.66 10.29
N GLY A 85 40.14 -49.20 11.52
CA GLY A 85 41.15 -49.26 12.55
C GLY A 85 41.27 -48.00 13.44
N ALA A 86 40.39 -47.02 13.31
CA ALA A 86 40.30 -45.88 14.20
C ALA A 86 40.02 -46.26 15.66
N PRO A 87 40.38 -45.43 16.66
CA PRO A 87 40.10 -45.71 18.05
C PRO A 87 38.63 -45.98 18.32
N PRO A 88 38.28 -46.97 19.21
CA PRO A 88 36.91 -47.34 19.49
C PRO A 88 35.98 -46.20 19.86
N GLN A 89 36.49 -45.18 20.58
CA GLN A 89 35.75 -43.99 20.97
C GLN A 89 35.33 -43.13 19.78
N ALA A 90 36.12 -43.06 18.71
CA ALA A 90 35.79 -42.32 17.50
C ALA A 90 34.67 -43.04 16.72
N MET A 91 34.73 -44.38 16.69
CA MET A 91 33.68 -45.18 16.05
C MET A 91 32.37 -45.12 16.83
N GLU A 92 32.43 -45.25 18.15
CA GLU A 92 31.23 -45.15 19.00
C GLU A 92 30.55 -43.78 18.90
N GLY A 93 31.32 -42.69 18.89
CA GLY A 93 30.82 -41.31 18.65
C GLY A 93 30.16 -41.17 17.30
N PHE A 94 30.73 -41.75 16.26
CA PHE A 94 30.19 -41.72 14.90
C PHE A 94 28.89 -42.53 14.77
N LEU A 95 28.85 -43.74 15.29
CA LEU A 95 27.70 -44.63 15.30
C LEU A 95 26.51 -43.99 16.06
N ARG A 96 26.80 -43.39 17.23
CA ARG A 96 25.78 -42.66 18.00
C ARG A 96 25.22 -41.47 17.25
N LYS A 97 26.06 -40.71 16.52
CA LYS A 97 25.63 -39.58 15.72
C LYS A 97 24.82 -40.00 14.49
N ALA A 98 25.22 -41.09 13.84
CA ALA A 98 24.54 -41.64 12.66
C ALA A 98 23.27 -42.42 13.01
N GLY A 99 23.10 -42.85 14.25
CA GLY A 99 22.00 -43.74 14.67
C GLY A 99 22.06 -45.13 14.07
N LEU A 100 23.25 -45.59 13.67
CA LEU A 100 23.50 -46.87 13.01
C LEU A 100 24.36 -47.79 13.86
N THR A 101 24.36 -49.08 13.54
CA THR A 101 25.28 -50.07 14.06
C THR A 101 26.46 -50.23 13.11
N GLN A 102 27.56 -50.83 13.58
CA GLN A 102 28.78 -50.93 12.79
C GLN A 102 28.60 -51.81 11.53
N ASP A 103 27.75 -52.82 11.58
CA ASP A 103 27.38 -53.67 10.46
C ASP A 103 26.55 -52.98 9.37
N GLN A 104 25.97 -51.85 9.68
CA GLN A 104 25.22 -50.97 8.73
C GLN A 104 26.10 -49.96 8.00
N LEU A 105 27.39 -49.87 8.36
CA LEU A 105 28.31 -48.99 7.70
C LEU A 105 28.86 -49.60 6.42
N ILE A 106 29.09 -48.78 5.42
CA ILE A 106 29.72 -49.16 4.16
C ILE A 106 31.20 -48.75 4.21
N GLU A 107 32.11 -49.70 3.97
CA GLU A 107 33.52 -49.43 3.85
C GLU A 107 33.89 -49.11 2.40
N ARG A 108 34.54 -47.95 2.18
CA ARG A 108 35.12 -47.57 0.89
C ARG A 108 36.49 -46.91 1.14
N ASP A 109 37.51 -47.39 0.42
CA ASP A 109 38.88 -46.88 0.48
C ASP A 109 39.44 -46.79 1.91
N GLY A 110 39.13 -47.77 2.76
CA GLY A 110 39.61 -47.82 4.15
C GLY A 110 38.96 -46.76 5.08
N VAL A 111 37.76 -46.27 4.72
CA VAL A 111 36.95 -45.32 5.51
C VAL A 111 35.54 -45.85 5.61
N TYR A 112 34.93 -45.72 6.78
CA TYR A 112 33.53 -46.03 6.97
C TYR A 112 32.63 -44.92 6.50
N PHE A 113 31.50 -45.25 5.87
CA PHE A 113 30.44 -44.35 5.48
C PHE A 113 29.13 -44.79 6.07
N ALA A 114 28.42 -43.86 6.69
CA ALA A 114 27.05 -44.05 7.13
C ALA A 114 26.11 -43.57 6.03
N ILE A 115 25.28 -44.45 5.48
CA ILE A 115 24.19 -44.08 4.60
C ILE A 115 22.90 -44.15 5.40
N VAL A 116 22.30 -42.98 5.64
CA VAL A 116 21.04 -42.89 6.35
C VAL A 116 19.95 -42.55 5.33
N GLU A 117 19.09 -43.50 5.06
CA GLU A 117 17.89 -43.23 4.24
C GLU A 117 16.83 -42.59 5.12
N LYS A 118 16.50 -41.33 4.84
CA LYS A 118 15.36 -40.62 5.40
C LYS A 118 14.18 -40.79 4.45
N ALA A 119 13.14 -41.47 4.90
CA ALA A 119 11.90 -41.55 4.13
C ALA A 119 11.35 -40.16 3.86
N GLY A 120 10.72 -39.98 2.71
CA GLY A 120 10.05 -38.73 2.35
C GLY A 120 8.96 -38.40 3.39
N ARG A 121 8.80 -37.10 3.68
CA ARG A 121 7.72 -36.58 4.53
C ARG A 121 6.47 -36.38 3.72
N GLN A 122 5.30 -36.63 4.29
CA GLN A 122 4.03 -36.30 3.66
C GLN A 122 3.89 -34.79 3.54
N THR A 123 3.43 -34.33 2.39
CA THR A 123 3.22 -32.87 2.13
C THR A 123 2.23 -32.26 3.11
N ALA A 124 1.21 -33.01 3.54
CA ALA A 124 0.27 -32.58 4.57
C ALA A 124 0.97 -32.21 5.89
N ASP A 125 1.95 -33.03 6.33
CA ASP A 125 2.71 -32.77 7.57
C ASP A 125 3.60 -31.53 7.42
N VAL A 126 4.23 -31.37 6.28
CA VAL A 126 5.05 -30.18 5.98
C VAL A 126 4.18 -28.91 6.00
N LEU A 127 3.00 -28.95 5.41
CA LEU A 127 2.06 -27.82 5.39
C LEU A 127 1.50 -27.52 6.79
N ALA A 128 1.19 -28.56 7.58
CA ALA A 128 0.71 -28.40 8.96
C ALA A 128 1.71 -27.64 9.85
N GLU A 129 3.01 -27.85 9.65
CA GLU A 129 4.07 -27.11 10.34
C GLU A 129 4.31 -25.72 9.72
N ALA A 130 4.24 -25.62 8.39
CA ALA A 130 4.55 -24.39 7.66
C ALA A 130 3.50 -23.28 7.89
N ILE A 131 2.21 -23.61 7.92
CA ILE A 131 1.12 -22.63 8.03
C ILE A 131 1.26 -21.77 9.30
N PRO A 132 1.36 -22.32 10.52
CA PRO A 132 1.56 -21.52 11.73
C PRO A 132 2.87 -20.71 11.69
N ALA A 133 3.94 -21.25 11.12
CA ALA A 133 5.22 -20.56 10.99
C ALA A 133 5.11 -19.37 10.04
N ILE A 134 4.42 -19.50 8.88
CA ILE A 134 4.15 -18.42 7.94
C ILE A 134 3.34 -17.32 8.62
N ILE A 135 2.28 -17.67 9.35
CA ILE A 135 1.42 -16.70 10.03
C ILE A 135 2.23 -15.90 11.07
N ARG A 136 3.08 -16.55 11.87
CA ARG A 136 3.93 -15.88 12.87
C ARG A 136 5.02 -15.01 12.24
N ALA A 137 5.59 -15.42 11.11
CA ALA A 137 6.65 -14.71 10.40
C ALA A 137 6.14 -13.62 9.45
N PHE A 138 4.83 -13.41 9.34
CA PHE A 138 4.25 -12.53 8.33
C PHE A 138 4.65 -11.05 8.55
N PRO A 139 5.26 -10.37 7.56
CA PRO A 139 5.89 -9.06 7.74
C PRO A 139 4.89 -7.89 7.59
N TRP A 140 3.83 -7.89 8.39
CA TRP A 140 2.88 -6.78 8.39
C TRP A 140 3.56 -5.46 8.80
N PRO A 141 3.43 -4.38 8.03
CA PRO A 141 4.02 -3.08 8.38
C PRO A 141 3.38 -2.48 9.65
N LYS A 142 2.12 -2.81 9.91
CA LYS A 142 1.40 -2.54 11.16
C LYS A 142 0.60 -3.77 11.54
N SER A 143 0.69 -4.17 12.79
CA SER A 143 -0.01 -5.33 13.34
C SER A 143 -0.48 -5.03 14.75
N GLN A 144 -1.44 -5.79 15.21
CA GLN A 144 -1.98 -5.72 16.57
C GLN A 144 -2.01 -7.11 17.21
N ARG A 145 -2.13 -7.14 18.50
CA ARG A 145 -2.47 -8.31 19.32
C ARG A 145 -3.92 -8.19 19.73
N TRP A 146 -4.56 -9.32 20.03
CA TRP A 146 -5.97 -9.33 20.47
C TRP A 146 -6.25 -10.47 21.44
N GLY A 147 -7.42 -10.42 22.06
CA GLY A 147 -7.89 -11.46 22.98
C GLY A 147 -7.15 -11.49 24.31
N ALA A 148 -7.42 -12.52 25.10
CA ALA A 148 -6.87 -12.68 26.45
C ALA A 148 -5.34 -12.87 26.45
N GLY A 149 -4.78 -13.47 25.38
CA GLY A 149 -3.34 -13.65 25.21
C GLY A 149 -2.55 -12.39 24.91
N SER A 150 -3.22 -11.26 24.63
CA SER A 150 -2.57 -10.03 24.17
C SER A 150 -1.58 -9.39 25.15
N ALA A 151 -1.65 -9.77 26.42
CA ALA A 151 -0.71 -9.31 27.46
C ALA A 151 0.69 -9.94 27.33
N SER A 152 0.84 -11.07 26.63
CA SER A 152 2.12 -11.73 26.40
C SER A 152 2.85 -11.14 25.19
N THR A 153 4.17 -11.03 25.26
CA THR A 153 5.03 -10.68 24.11
C THR A 153 5.02 -11.78 23.05
N GLU A 154 4.74 -13.01 23.41
CA GLU A 154 4.68 -14.19 22.55
C GLU A 154 3.34 -14.35 21.82
N SER A 155 2.33 -13.53 22.15
CA SER A 155 1.01 -13.59 21.52
C SER A 155 1.08 -13.30 20.01
N LEU A 156 0.18 -13.94 19.26
CA LEU A 156 0.07 -13.76 17.82
C LEU A 156 -0.14 -12.29 17.46
N ARG A 157 0.56 -11.86 16.41
CA ARG A 157 0.41 -10.54 15.81
C ARG A 157 -0.07 -10.69 14.36
N TRP A 158 -1.13 -10.01 14.04
CA TRP A 158 -1.69 -9.98 12.68
C TRP A 158 -2.15 -8.56 12.35
N VAL A 159 -2.39 -8.24 11.08
CA VAL A 159 -2.85 -6.89 10.69
C VAL A 159 -4.17 -6.52 11.35
N ARG A 160 -5.07 -7.48 11.48
CA ARG A 160 -6.36 -7.43 12.21
C ARG A 160 -6.61 -8.84 12.76
N PRO A 161 -7.49 -9.01 13.77
CA PRO A 161 -7.75 -10.32 14.35
C PRO A 161 -8.01 -11.41 13.32
N LEU A 162 -7.18 -12.46 13.34
CA LEU A 162 -7.39 -13.66 12.54
C LEU A 162 -8.58 -14.43 13.12
N GLN A 163 -9.48 -14.90 12.25
CA GLN A 163 -10.75 -15.50 12.67
C GLN A 163 -10.96 -16.92 12.17
N GLY A 164 -10.20 -17.36 11.18
CA GLY A 164 -10.33 -18.71 10.64
C GLY A 164 -9.23 -19.05 9.65
N ILE A 165 -9.02 -20.33 9.50
CA ILE A 165 -8.06 -20.91 8.56
C ILE A 165 -8.78 -22.00 7.77
N VAL A 166 -8.78 -21.90 6.44
CA VAL A 166 -9.08 -23.02 5.55
C VAL A 166 -7.77 -23.52 5.00
N ALA A 167 -7.50 -24.82 5.17
CA ALA A 167 -6.30 -25.47 4.65
C ALA A 167 -6.68 -26.85 4.11
N ILE A 168 -6.66 -27.02 2.78
CA ILE A 168 -7.14 -28.22 2.10
C ILE A 168 -6.10 -28.67 1.08
N LEU A 169 -5.61 -29.89 1.19
CA LEU A 169 -4.72 -30.55 0.24
C LEU A 169 -5.50 -31.63 -0.50
N GLY A 170 -5.74 -31.43 -1.78
CA GLY A 170 -6.71 -32.25 -2.51
C GLY A 170 -8.11 -32.03 -1.97
N ASP A 171 -8.70 -33.08 -1.39
CA ASP A 171 -10.01 -33.06 -0.75
C ASP A 171 -9.91 -33.16 0.79
N ASP A 172 -8.69 -33.25 1.35
CA ASP A 172 -8.44 -33.47 2.77
C ASP A 172 -7.98 -32.20 3.49
N VAL A 173 -8.50 -32.00 4.71
CA VAL A 173 -8.08 -30.88 5.56
C VAL A 173 -6.67 -31.14 6.09
N VAL A 174 -5.78 -30.18 5.92
CA VAL A 174 -4.47 -30.15 6.57
C VAL A 174 -4.64 -29.67 8.00
N PRO A 175 -4.42 -30.51 9.03
CA PRO A 175 -4.66 -30.13 10.42
C PRO A 175 -3.55 -29.20 10.93
N CYS A 176 -3.89 -27.97 11.26
CA CYS A 176 -2.99 -27.04 11.93
C CYS A 176 -3.77 -26.13 12.90
N GLU A 177 -3.06 -25.58 13.87
CA GLU A 177 -3.63 -24.68 14.87
C GLU A 177 -2.67 -23.55 15.18
N ILE A 178 -3.21 -22.37 15.44
CA ILE A 178 -2.48 -21.24 15.97
C ILE A 178 -3.38 -20.41 16.92
N GLU A 179 -2.98 -20.29 18.19
CA GLU A 179 -3.68 -19.52 19.23
C GLU A 179 -5.19 -19.87 19.33
N GLY A 180 -5.53 -21.14 19.28
CA GLY A 180 -6.91 -21.63 19.34
C GLY A 180 -7.68 -21.56 18.03
N ILE A 181 -7.08 -21.07 16.95
CA ILE A 181 -7.68 -21.07 15.62
C ILE A 181 -7.25 -22.34 14.89
N VAL A 182 -8.19 -23.26 14.75
CA VAL A 182 -7.99 -24.56 14.09
C VAL A 182 -8.35 -24.46 12.62
N SER A 183 -7.55 -25.08 11.76
CA SER A 183 -7.85 -25.20 10.34
C SER A 183 -9.07 -26.09 10.06
N GLY A 184 -9.74 -25.81 8.97
CA GLY A 184 -10.91 -26.58 8.52
C GLY A 184 -11.16 -26.40 7.03
N ALA A 185 -12.37 -26.82 6.61
CA ALA A 185 -12.85 -26.68 5.24
C ALA A 185 -13.97 -25.64 5.11
N THR A 186 -14.17 -24.79 6.13
CA THR A 186 -15.32 -23.90 6.20
C THR A 186 -14.89 -22.45 6.28
N THR A 187 -15.42 -21.61 5.41
CA THR A 187 -15.26 -20.16 5.44
C THR A 187 -16.59 -19.44 5.58
N MET A 188 -16.60 -18.12 5.46
CA MET A 188 -17.81 -17.28 5.51
C MET A 188 -17.97 -16.54 4.19
N GLY A 189 -19.20 -16.40 3.73
CA GLY A 189 -19.53 -15.55 2.59
C GLY A 189 -19.52 -14.05 2.92
N HIS A 190 -20.12 -13.27 2.04
CA HIS A 190 -20.25 -11.82 2.19
C HIS A 190 -21.07 -11.47 3.44
N ARG A 191 -20.57 -10.50 4.21
CA ARG A 191 -21.12 -10.10 5.53
C ARG A 191 -22.63 -9.82 5.52
N PHE A 192 -23.17 -9.26 4.43
CA PHE A 192 -24.57 -8.84 4.34
C PHE A 192 -25.39 -9.66 3.36
N HIS A 193 -24.79 -10.29 2.36
CA HIS A 193 -25.49 -11.03 1.33
C HIS A 193 -25.57 -12.53 1.59
N HIS A 194 -24.74 -13.05 2.50
CA HIS A 194 -24.70 -14.48 2.79
C HIS A 194 -24.79 -14.71 4.30
N SER A 195 -25.65 -15.60 4.70
CA SER A 195 -25.77 -16.03 6.10
C SER A 195 -25.24 -17.46 6.28
N GLY A 196 -24.42 -17.66 7.32
CA GLY A 196 -23.89 -18.96 7.65
C GLY A 196 -22.57 -19.30 6.95
N PRO A 197 -22.03 -20.50 7.24
CA PRO A 197 -20.77 -20.97 6.72
C PRO A 197 -20.88 -21.43 5.26
N VAL A 198 -19.74 -21.34 4.54
CA VAL A 198 -19.53 -21.88 3.19
C VAL A 198 -18.53 -23.02 3.29
N ASN A 199 -18.96 -24.22 2.91
CA ASN A 199 -18.10 -25.41 2.90
C ASN A 199 -17.33 -25.49 1.57
N ILE A 200 -16.00 -25.49 1.66
CA ILE A 200 -15.08 -25.63 0.54
C ILE A 200 -14.69 -27.10 0.42
N GLY A 201 -14.80 -27.69 -0.74
CA GLY A 201 -14.40 -29.08 -0.99
C GLY A 201 -12.92 -29.19 -1.30
N ASN A 202 -12.41 -28.30 -2.16
CA ASN A 202 -11.00 -28.28 -2.58
C ASN A 202 -10.63 -26.93 -3.20
N ALA A 203 -9.41 -26.81 -3.69
CA ALA A 203 -8.92 -25.59 -4.34
C ALA A 203 -9.74 -25.18 -5.58
N GLY A 204 -10.28 -26.16 -6.31
CA GLY A 204 -11.00 -25.92 -7.58
C GLY A 204 -12.37 -25.27 -7.43
N ASP A 205 -13.04 -25.48 -6.29
CA ASP A 205 -14.40 -24.95 -6.06
C ASP A 205 -14.42 -23.63 -5.23
N TYR A 206 -13.26 -23.22 -4.72
CA TYR A 206 -13.12 -22.08 -3.80
C TYR A 206 -13.68 -20.77 -4.37
N ALA A 207 -13.23 -20.39 -5.56
CA ALA A 207 -13.61 -19.11 -6.15
C ALA A 207 -15.09 -19.07 -6.55
N GLU A 208 -15.62 -20.17 -7.06
CA GLU A 208 -17.04 -20.29 -7.46
C GLU A 208 -17.96 -20.25 -6.25
N LYS A 209 -17.70 -21.05 -5.21
CA LYS A 209 -18.49 -21.06 -3.98
C LYS A 209 -18.49 -19.72 -3.25
N LEU A 210 -17.37 -19.02 -3.25
CA LEU A 210 -17.31 -17.68 -2.69
C LEU A 210 -18.08 -16.67 -3.54
N ARG A 211 -18.06 -16.79 -4.87
CA ARG A 211 -18.88 -15.97 -5.77
C ARG A 211 -20.37 -16.17 -5.50
N ASP A 212 -20.82 -17.41 -5.35
CA ASP A 212 -22.22 -17.73 -4.99
C ASP A 212 -22.61 -17.15 -3.62
N ALA A 213 -21.62 -17.03 -2.74
CA ALA A 213 -21.74 -16.35 -1.45
C ALA A 213 -21.43 -14.84 -1.51
N HIS A 214 -21.47 -14.22 -2.69
CA HIS A 214 -21.24 -12.79 -2.95
C HIS A 214 -19.84 -12.29 -2.54
N VAL A 215 -18.82 -13.10 -2.74
CA VAL A 215 -17.42 -12.70 -2.56
C VAL A 215 -16.63 -12.94 -3.83
N LEU A 216 -16.14 -11.88 -4.44
CA LEU A 216 -15.26 -11.93 -5.61
C LEU A 216 -13.80 -11.95 -5.14
N VAL A 217 -13.16 -13.10 -5.20
CA VAL A 217 -11.80 -13.27 -4.71
C VAL A 217 -10.75 -12.65 -5.65
N HIS A 218 -11.02 -12.64 -6.96
CA HIS A 218 -10.12 -12.09 -7.96
C HIS A 218 -10.11 -10.56 -7.91
N PHE A 219 -8.96 -10.01 -7.53
CA PHE A 219 -8.77 -8.55 -7.40
C PHE A 219 -8.97 -7.81 -8.73
N SER A 220 -8.45 -8.38 -9.83
CA SER A 220 -8.58 -7.82 -11.18
C SER A 220 -10.04 -7.71 -11.64
N GLU A 221 -10.87 -8.67 -11.26
CA GLU A 221 -12.29 -8.66 -11.56
C GLU A 221 -13.02 -7.54 -10.79
N ARG A 222 -12.74 -7.37 -9.50
CA ARG A 222 -13.29 -6.26 -8.72
C ARG A 222 -12.88 -4.91 -9.31
N CYS A 223 -11.61 -4.75 -9.71
CA CYS A 223 -11.15 -3.54 -10.41
C CYS A 223 -11.93 -3.31 -11.72
N ALA A 224 -12.15 -4.35 -12.51
CA ALA A 224 -12.90 -4.24 -13.76
C ALA A 224 -14.36 -3.84 -13.54
N LEU A 225 -15.02 -4.44 -12.55
CA LEU A 225 -16.40 -4.10 -12.18
C LEU A 225 -16.52 -2.65 -11.70
N ILE A 226 -15.59 -2.18 -10.85
CA ILE A 226 -15.58 -0.79 -10.37
C ILE A 226 -15.36 0.16 -11.54
N ARG A 227 -14.33 -0.06 -12.35
CA ARG A 227 -14.01 0.80 -13.49
C ARG A 227 -15.15 0.92 -14.49
N ASN A 228 -15.72 -0.21 -14.88
CA ASN A 228 -16.79 -0.27 -15.87
C ASN A 228 -18.12 0.23 -15.31
N GLY A 229 -18.44 -0.16 -14.08
CA GLY A 229 -19.68 0.27 -13.40
C GLY A 229 -19.66 1.76 -13.09
N ALA A 230 -18.53 2.33 -12.65
CA ALA A 230 -18.41 3.76 -12.42
C ALA A 230 -18.53 4.56 -13.72
N LYS A 231 -17.90 4.11 -14.81
CA LYS A 231 -18.08 4.72 -16.14
C LYS A 231 -19.53 4.66 -16.61
N ALA A 232 -20.19 3.51 -16.46
CA ALA A 232 -21.57 3.33 -16.85
C ALA A 232 -22.53 4.22 -16.04
N ALA A 233 -22.32 4.33 -14.72
CA ALA A 233 -23.10 5.21 -13.85
C ALA A 233 -22.99 6.68 -14.24
N ALA A 234 -21.78 7.16 -14.54
CA ALA A 234 -21.55 8.52 -15.02
C ALA A 234 -22.20 8.75 -16.39
N ALA A 235 -22.00 7.83 -17.35
CA ALA A 235 -22.54 7.92 -18.70
C ALA A 235 -24.08 7.94 -18.73
N ALA A 236 -24.72 7.17 -17.87
CA ALA A 236 -26.20 7.15 -17.73
C ALA A 236 -26.76 8.52 -17.29
N ALA A 237 -25.94 9.35 -16.62
CA ALA A 237 -26.29 10.70 -16.22
C ALA A 237 -25.82 11.79 -17.23
N GLY A 238 -25.28 11.40 -18.39
CA GLY A 238 -24.72 12.32 -19.39
C GLY A 238 -23.39 12.93 -18.98
N LEU A 239 -22.65 12.28 -18.07
CA LEU A 239 -21.38 12.75 -17.51
C LEU A 239 -20.23 11.85 -17.93
N THR A 240 -19.02 12.38 -17.81
CA THR A 240 -17.76 11.64 -18.03
C THR A 240 -17.05 11.41 -16.71
N LEU A 241 -16.73 10.16 -16.40
CA LEU A 241 -15.96 9.82 -15.19
C LEU A 241 -14.52 10.31 -15.32
N VAL A 242 -14.00 10.96 -14.30
CA VAL A 242 -12.56 11.23 -14.19
C VAL A 242 -11.84 9.94 -13.81
N VAL A 243 -10.97 9.46 -14.69
CA VAL A 243 -10.27 8.18 -14.50
C VAL A 243 -9.22 8.32 -13.41
N ASP A 244 -9.28 7.48 -12.38
CA ASP A 244 -8.28 7.38 -11.32
C ASP A 244 -8.06 5.89 -10.98
N GLU A 245 -7.02 5.31 -11.56
CA GLU A 245 -6.68 3.89 -11.36
C GLU A 245 -6.26 3.59 -9.92
N GLY A 246 -5.62 4.54 -9.23
CA GLY A 246 -5.29 4.39 -7.81
C GLY A 246 -6.55 4.26 -6.95
N LEU A 247 -7.59 5.02 -7.28
CA LEU A 247 -8.88 4.96 -6.60
C LEU A 247 -9.66 3.67 -6.95
N VAL A 248 -9.55 3.16 -8.18
CA VAL A 248 -10.08 1.84 -8.56
C VAL A 248 -9.47 0.74 -7.69
N VAL A 249 -8.15 0.72 -7.59
CA VAL A 249 -7.39 -0.24 -6.77
C VAL A 249 -7.78 -0.12 -5.29
N GLU A 250 -7.91 1.09 -4.77
CA GLU A 250 -8.31 1.32 -3.37
C GLU A 250 -9.73 0.80 -3.10
N ASN A 251 -10.71 1.14 -3.95
CA ASN A 251 -12.08 0.65 -3.81
C ASN A 251 -12.18 -0.88 -3.95
N ALA A 252 -11.42 -1.48 -4.86
CA ALA A 252 -11.35 -2.94 -4.99
C ALA A 252 -10.79 -3.62 -3.72
N GLY A 253 -9.90 -2.93 -3.00
CA GLY A 253 -9.39 -3.39 -1.71
C GLY A 253 -10.34 -3.13 -0.53
N LEU A 254 -11.42 -2.35 -0.73
CA LEU A 254 -12.42 -2.07 0.30
C LEU A 254 -13.69 -2.91 0.14
N THR A 255 -13.86 -3.60 -0.98
CA THR A 255 -15.09 -4.31 -1.32
C THR A 255 -14.84 -5.76 -1.69
N GLU A 256 -15.79 -6.64 -1.34
CA GLU A 256 -15.88 -8.02 -1.82
C GLU A 256 -16.92 -8.17 -2.92
N TRP A 257 -17.93 -7.26 -2.93
CA TRP A 257 -19.02 -7.19 -3.91
C TRP A 257 -19.27 -5.75 -4.32
N PRO A 258 -18.42 -5.17 -5.20
CA PRO A 258 -18.47 -3.75 -5.52
C PRO A 258 -19.71 -3.38 -6.35
N VAL A 259 -20.38 -2.33 -5.92
CA VAL A 259 -21.55 -1.76 -6.60
C VAL A 259 -21.34 -0.24 -6.74
N PRO A 260 -20.84 0.24 -7.89
CA PRO A 260 -20.70 1.66 -8.17
C PRO A 260 -22.06 2.34 -8.35
N MET A 261 -22.25 3.50 -7.70
CA MET A 261 -23.47 4.28 -7.73
C MET A 261 -23.17 5.76 -7.85
N LEU A 262 -23.98 6.49 -8.63
CA LEU A 262 -23.84 7.93 -8.81
C LEU A 262 -24.67 8.67 -7.75
N GLY A 263 -24.02 9.66 -7.11
CA GLY A 263 -24.66 10.64 -6.24
C GLY A 263 -24.40 12.06 -6.73
N ARG A 264 -25.10 13.03 -6.14
CA ARG A 264 -24.95 14.45 -6.46
C ARG A 264 -24.73 15.28 -5.20
N PHE A 265 -24.18 16.47 -5.39
CA PHE A 265 -24.07 17.47 -4.34
C PHE A 265 -24.61 18.81 -4.82
N ASP A 266 -24.84 19.74 -3.89
CA ASP A 266 -25.36 21.06 -4.22
C ASP A 266 -24.42 21.80 -5.19
N PRO A 267 -24.91 22.29 -6.34
CA PRO A 267 -24.12 23.07 -7.30
C PRO A 267 -23.40 24.27 -6.68
N ALA A 268 -23.92 24.82 -5.59
CA ALA A 268 -23.28 25.94 -4.88
C ALA A 268 -21.89 25.62 -4.31
N PHE A 269 -21.52 24.36 -4.21
CA PHE A 269 -20.17 23.95 -3.83
C PHE A 269 -19.16 24.06 -4.99
N LEU A 270 -19.61 24.19 -6.23
CA LEU A 270 -18.73 24.42 -7.38
C LEU A 270 -18.05 25.79 -7.38
N ASP A 271 -18.46 26.69 -6.48
CA ASP A 271 -17.76 27.96 -6.22
C ASP A 271 -16.38 27.75 -5.56
N VAL A 272 -16.17 26.62 -4.91
CA VAL A 272 -14.88 26.21 -4.32
C VAL A 272 -13.98 25.68 -5.44
N PRO A 273 -12.65 25.93 -5.39
CA PRO A 273 -11.72 25.36 -6.37
C PRO A 273 -11.93 23.87 -6.58
N GLN A 274 -11.94 23.45 -7.85
CA GLN A 274 -12.26 22.07 -8.22
C GLN A 274 -11.32 21.04 -7.56
N GLU A 275 -10.06 21.39 -7.35
CA GLU A 275 -9.06 20.51 -6.76
C GLU A 275 -9.37 20.22 -5.29
N VAL A 276 -9.98 21.17 -4.57
CA VAL A 276 -10.48 20.97 -3.19
C VAL A 276 -11.61 19.93 -3.19
N ILE A 277 -12.56 20.05 -4.13
CA ILE A 277 -13.68 19.11 -4.27
C ILE A 277 -13.16 17.70 -4.64
N GLN A 278 -12.23 17.65 -5.61
CA GLN A 278 -11.61 16.39 -6.04
C GLN A 278 -10.85 15.70 -4.90
N LEU A 279 -10.04 16.47 -4.15
CA LEU A 279 -9.28 15.95 -3.02
C LEU A 279 -10.22 15.44 -1.90
N THR A 280 -11.24 16.24 -1.55
CA THR A 280 -12.24 15.86 -0.55
C THR A 280 -12.95 14.56 -0.94
N ALA A 281 -13.43 14.44 -2.17
CA ALA A 281 -14.08 13.25 -2.68
C ALA A 281 -13.14 12.03 -2.66
N ARG A 282 -11.90 12.21 -3.16
CA ARG A 282 -10.93 11.14 -3.33
C ARG A 282 -10.33 10.65 -2.00
N VAL A 283 -9.79 11.58 -1.21
CA VAL A 283 -9.00 11.20 -0.02
C VAL A 283 -9.90 10.82 1.14
N ASN A 284 -10.95 11.59 1.40
CA ASN A 284 -11.79 11.36 2.57
C ASN A 284 -12.85 10.30 2.31
N GLN A 285 -13.47 10.29 1.10
CA GLN A 285 -14.65 9.48 0.83
C GLN A 285 -14.43 8.33 -0.16
N LYS A 286 -13.31 8.30 -0.88
CA LYS A 286 -13.00 7.30 -1.93
C LYS A 286 -13.99 7.35 -3.10
N TYR A 287 -14.48 8.55 -3.44
CA TYR A 287 -15.39 8.77 -4.55
C TYR A 287 -14.66 9.26 -5.79
N PHE A 288 -15.12 8.81 -6.95
CA PHE A 288 -14.74 9.34 -8.24
C PHE A 288 -15.53 10.61 -8.53
N VAL A 289 -14.91 11.60 -9.14
CA VAL A 289 -15.59 12.80 -9.62
C VAL A 289 -15.92 12.70 -11.11
N CYS A 290 -16.85 13.51 -11.57
CA CYS A 290 -17.32 13.51 -12.93
C CYS A 290 -17.13 14.89 -13.58
N HIS A 291 -16.95 14.90 -14.90
CA HIS A 291 -16.99 16.10 -15.73
C HIS A 291 -18.30 16.16 -16.53
N ASP A 292 -18.76 17.37 -16.81
CA ASP A 292 -19.84 17.65 -17.73
C ASP A 292 -19.39 17.56 -19.20
N SER A 293 -20.29 17.84 -20.14
CA SER A 293 -20.00 17.84 -21.57
C SER A 293 -19.00 18.93 -22.02
N ALA A 294 -18.78 19.95 -21.20
CA ALA A 294 -17.81 21.00 -21.44
C ALA A 294 -16.42 20.70 -20.81
N GLY A 295 -16.27 19.54 -20.19
CA GLY A 295 -15.03 19.14 -19.51
C GLY A 295 -14.81 19.79 -18.15
N LYS A 296 -15.82 20.49 -17.60
CA LYS A 296 -15.76 21.09 -16.26
C LYS A 296 -16.21 20.09 -15.21
N LEU A 297 -15.77 20.28 -13.98
CA LEU A 297 -16.21 19.48 -12.85
C LEU A 297 -17.73 19.59 -12.69
N ALA A 298 -18.40 18.45 -12.71
CA ALA A 298 -19.86 18.36 -12.48
C ALA A 298 -20.15 18.21 -10.98
N ASN A 299 -21.34 18.63 -10.55
CA ASN A 299 -21.82 18.41 -9.19
C ASN A 299 -22.29 16.96 -8.97
N ALA A 300 -21.43 16.00 -9.31
CA ALA A 300 -21.72 14.59 -9.24
C ALA A 300 -20.47 13.80 -8.85
N PHE A 301 -20.69 12.68 -8.19
CA PHE A 301 -19.63 11.75 -7.80
C PHE A 301 -20.12 10.30 -7.98
N VAL A 302 -19.17 9.36 -8.08
CA VAL A 302 -19.50 7.94 -8.03
C VAL A 302 -18.85 7.33 -6.80
N CYS A 303 -19.66 6.76 -5.91
CA CYS A 303 -19.22 5.95 -4.78
C CYS A 303 -19.33 4.46 -5.12
N THR A 304 -18.56 3.63 -4.43
CA THR A 304 -18.59 2.17 -4.58
C THR A 304 -19.06 1.55 -3.27
N ALA A 305 -20.29 1.04 -3.25
CA ALA A 305 -20.77 0.27 -2.12
C ALA A 305 -20.27 -1.17 -2.17
N ASN A 306 -20.26 -1.83 -1.01
CA ASN A 306 -19.95 -3.26 -0.87
C ASN A 306 -21.24 -4.08 -0.69
N ILE A 307 -22.34 -3.62 -1.26
CA ILE A 307 -23.65 -4.26 -1.12
C ILE A 307 -24.57 -3.86 -2.27
N ALA A 308 -25.29 -4.82 -2.83
CA ALA A 308 -26.43 -4.58 -3.68
C ALA A 308 -27.68 -4.43 -2.80
N ALA A 309 -28.10 -3.19 -2.56
CA ALA A 309 -29.22 -2.90 -1.68
C ALA A 309 -30.57 -3.17 -2.35
N HIS A 310 -31.57 -3.57 -1.56
CA HIS A 310 -32.93 -3.90 -2.06
C HIS A 310 -33.68 -2.70 -2.66
N ASP A 311 -33.33 -1.47 -2.24
CA ASP A 311 -33.87 -0.21 -2.75
C ASP A 311 -33.12 0.33 -3.98
N GLY A 312 -32.28 -0.49 -4.61
CA GLY A 312 -31.40 -0.07 -5.69
C GLY A 312 -30.26 0.87 -5.26
N GLY A 313 -30.03 1.02 -3.95
CA GLY A 313 -28.98 1.85 -3.38
C GLY A 313 -29.39 3.29 -3.05
N ALA A 314 -30.67 3.63 -3.15
CA ALA A 314 -31.14 5.00 -2.91
C ALA A 314 -30.75 5.54 -1.52
N ALA A 315 -30.93 4.74 -0.47
CA ALA A 315 -30.53 5.12 0.89
C ALA A 315 -29.01 5.27 1.06
N ILE A 316 -28.24 4.42 0.37
CA ILE A 316 -26.77 4.49 0.37
C ILE A 316 -26.31 5.78 -0.31
N VAL A 317 -26.85 6.09 -1.49
CA VAL A 317 -26.54 7.32 -2.24
C VAL A 317 -26.87 8.55 -1.40
N ALA A 318 -28.10 8.64 -0.85
CA ALA A 318 -28.50 9.77 -0.01
C ALA A 318 -27.61 9.94 1.23
N GLY A 319 -27.17 8.84 1.86
CA GLY A 319 -26.23 8.86 2.97
C GLY A 319 -24.86 9.42 2.55
N ASN A 320 -24.34 9.00 1.41
CA ASN A 320 -23.06 9.46 0.87
C ASN A 320 -23.14 10.93 0.41
N GLU A 321 -24.23 11.37 -0.20
CA GLU A 321 -24.49 12.78 -0.53
C GLU A 321 -24.45 13.66 0.70
N LYS A 322 -25.10 13.24 1.80
CA LYS A 322 -25.09 13.97 3.07
C LYS A 322 -23.70 14.10 3.69
N VAL A 323 -22.93 13.01 3.67
CA VAL A 323 -21.56 13.01 4.18
C VAL A 323 -20.65 13.92 3.34
N LEU A 324 -20.73 13.82 2.02
CA LEU A 324 -19.95 14.68 1.13
C LEU A 324 -20.34 16.16 1.29
N ALA A 325 -21.64 16.47 1.38
CA ALA A 325 -22.15 17.83 1.58
C ALA A 325 -21.59 18.45 2.88
N ALA A 326 -21.52 17.68 3.97
CA ALA A 326 -20.92 18.18 5.22
C ALA A 326 -19.43 18.55 5.01
N ARG A 327 -18.66 17.72 4.36
CA ARG A 327 -17.25 17.99 4.06
C ARG A 327 -17.04 19.16 3.11
N LEU A 328 -17.89 19.28 2.08
CA LEU A 328 -17.83 20.41 1.16
C LEU A 328 -18.28 21.73 1.82
N SER A 329 -19.19 21.67 2.81
CA SER A 329 -19.55 22.84 3.62
C SER A 329 -18.37 23.36 4.43
N ASP A 330 -17.60 22.48 5.05
CA ASP A 330 -16.37 22.84 5.78
C ASP A 330 -15.36 23.48 4.82
N ALA A 331 -15.14 22.84 3.66
CA ALA A 331 -14.23 23.37 2.65
C ALA A 331 -14.68 24.76 2.10
N LYS A 332 -15.99 24.94 1.85
CA LYS A 332 -16.54 26.24 1.42
C LYS A 332 -16.36 27.31 2.51
N PHE A 333 -16.56 26.95 3.75
CA PHE A 333 -16.32 27.86 4.88
C PHE A 333 -14.86 28.34 4.92
N PHE A 334 -13.88 27.43 4.83
CA PHE A 334 -12.47 27.81 4.79
C PHE A 334 -12.16 28.69 3.56
N TRP A 335 -12.67 28.33 2.38
CA TRP A 335 -12.50 29.12 1.17
C TRP A 335 -12.98 30.55 1.35
N GLU A 336 -14.19 30.75 1.84
CA GLU A 336 -14.80 32.06 2.06
C GLU A 336 -14.10 32.88 3.18
N GLN A 337 -13.63 32.21 4.23
CA GLN A 337 -12.89 32.89 5.31
C GLN A 337 -11.50 33.33 4.85
N ASP A 338 -10.77 32.47 4.15
CA ASP A 338 -9.42 32.77 3.68
C ASP A 338 -9.42 33.91 2.65
N LEU A 339 -10.43 33.97 1.77
CA LEU A 339 -10.60 35.08 0.82
C LEU A 339 -10.75 36.46 1.45
N ARG A 340 -11.20 36.53 2.70
CA ARG A 340 -11.39 37.82 3.42
C ARG A 340 -10.09 38.40 3.97
N VAL A 341 -9.03 37.61 4.01
CA VAL A 341 -7.74 38.01 4.56
C VAL A 341 -6.74 38.19 3.40
N ALA A 342 -6.11 39.37 3.34
CA ALA A 342 -5.11 39.61 2.33
C ALA A 342 -3.93 38.64 2.45
N LEU A 343 -3.38 38.20 1.30
CA LEU A 343 -2.19 37.31 1.31
C LEU A 343 -0.99 37.96 1.99
N ASP A 344 -0.85 39.26 1.95
CA ASP A 344 0.20 40.00 2.67
C ASP A 344 0.04 39.83 4.21
N ASP A 345 -1.21 39.89 4.71
CA ASP A 345 -1.50 39.65 6.12
C ASP A 345 -1.26 38.20 6.53
N GLN A 346 -1.50 37.26 5.61
CA GLN A 346 -1.14 35.86 5.82
C GLN A 346 0.38 35.68 5.80
N ALA A 347 1.09 36.30 4.85
CA ALA A 347 2.55 36.25 4.78
C ALA A 347 3.22 36.76 6.05
N ALA A 348 2.65 37.83 6.67
CA ALA A 348 3.16 38.36 7.92
C ALA A 348 3.11 37.32 9.09
N LYS A 349 2.20 36.35 9.05
CA LYS A 349 2.09 35.30 10.06
C LYS A 349 3.13 34.18 9.90
N LEU A 350 3.85 34.12 8.79
CA LEU A 350 4.88 33.09 8.54
C LEU A 350 6.06 33.17 9.52
N VAL A 351 6.22 34.28 10.23
CA VAL A 351 7.18 34.41 11.33
C VAL A 351 6.91 33.41 12.45
N GLN A 352 5.67 32.93 12.60
CA GLN A 352 5.26 31.97 13.60
C GLN A 352 5.60 30.49 13.22
N ILE A 353 5.93 30.23 11.96
CA ILE A 353 6.28 28.90 11.49
C ILE A 353 7.79 28.76 11.46
N THR A 354 8.34 27.88 12.31
CA THR A 354 9.76 27.54 12.27
C THR A 354 10.07 26.75 11.01
N PHE A 355 10.93 27.29 10.15
CA PHE A 355 11.46 26.53 9.00
C PHE A 355 12.49 25.50 9.47
N HIS A 356 13.46 25.96 10.26
CA HIS A 356 14.47 25.11 10.90
C HIS A 356 15.10 25.91 12.05
N GLU A 357 15.42 25.23 13.17
CA GLU A 357 15.94 25.91 14.40
C GLU A 357 17.17 26.81 14.18
N LYS A 358 18.02 26.47 13.18
CA LYS A 358 19.22 27.22 12.83
C LYS A 358 19.04 28.17 11.63
N LEU A 359 17.95 28.02 10.88
CA LEU A 359 17.69 28.80 9.65
C LEU A 359 16.58 29.81 9.81
N GLY A 360 15.95 29.85 11.00
CA GLY A 360 14.88 30.76 11.33
C GLY A 360 13.48 30.31 10.92
N SER A 361 12.59 31.26 10.74
CA SER A 361 11.20 31.07 10.38
C SER A 361 11.01 30.90 8.86
N VAL A 362 9.78 30.52 8.48
CA VAL A 362 9.39 30.53 7.05
C VAL A 362 9.41 31.96 6.50
N ALA A 363 9.12 32.99 7.31
CA ALA A 363 9.25 34.39 6.89
C ALA A 363 10.71 34.74 6.54
N ASP A 364 11.70 34.32 7.34
CA ASP A 364 13.12 34.53 7.03
C ASP A 364 13.52 33.83 5.71
N LYS A 365 12.98 32.65 5.46
CA LYS A 365 13.17 31.95 4.17
C LYS A 365 12.56 32.73 3.01
N VAL A 366 11.33 33.21 3.15
CA VAL A 366 10.64 34.00 2.13
C VAL A 366 11.43 35.24 1.74
N GLU A 367 12.00 35.97 2.71
CA GLU A 367 12.85 37.14 2.43
C GLU A 367 14.08 36.77 1.59
N ARG A 368 14.77 35.69 1.93
CA ARG A 368 15.92 35.22 1.14
C ARG A 368 15.55 34.82 -0.27
N VAL A 369 14.40 34.07 -0.39
CA VAL A 369 13.88 33.62 -1.68
C VAL A 369 13.47 34.82 -2.55
N ALA A 370 12.83 35.85 -1.96
CA ALA A 370 12.43 37.05 -2.67
C ALA A 370 13.63 37.82 -3.26
N MET A 371 14.67 38.05 -2.43
CA MET A 371 15.90 38.67 -2.90
C MET A 371 16.59 37.85 -3.99
N LEU A 372 16.65 36.53 -3.83
CA LEU A 372 17.29 35.63 -4.80
C LEU A 372 16.49 35.55 -6.11
N ALA A 373 15.17 35.52 -6.07
CA ALA A 373 14.32 35.47 -7.25
C ALA A 373 14.50 36.76 -8.09
N ARG A 374 14.50 37.93 -7.44
CA ARG A 374 14.79 39.20 -8.06
C ARG A 374 16.17 39.20 -8.72
N TRP A 375 17.20 38.82 -7.98
CA TRP A 375 18.58 38.80 -8.47
C TRP A 375 18.75 37.84 -9.67
N LEU A 376 18.13 36.67 -9.68
CA LEU A 376 18.16 35.75 -10.82
C LEU A 376 17.64 36.34 -12.12
N VAL A 377 16.68 37.29 -12.03
CA VAL A 377 16.12 37.99 -13.17
C VAL A 377 17.03 39.16 -13.58
N GLU A 378 17.47 39.97 -12.62
CA GLU A 378 18.33 41.15 -12.87
C GLU A 378 19.66 40.79 -13.50
N GLU A 379 20.29 39.65 -13.07
CA GLU A 379 21.53 39.13 -13.65
C GLU A 379 21.31 38.38 -14.98
N GLY A 380 20.07 38.32 -15.48
CA GLY A 380 19.74 37.67 -16.75
C GLY A 380 19.90 36.13 -16.75
N ILE A 381 20.00 35.50 -15.58
CA ILE A 381 20.02 34.06 -15.44
C ILE A 381 18.66 33.49 -15.85
N VAL A 382 17.57 34.12 -15.38
CA VAL A 382 16.21 33.84 -15.84
C VAL A 382 15.79 34.97 -16.78
N LYS A 383 15.66 34.63 -18.07
CA LYS A 383 15.30 35.61 -19.11
C LYS A 383 13.80 35.70 -19.29
N GLY A 384 13.31 36.90 -19.61
CA GLY A 384 11.90 37.15 -19.97
C GLY A 384 10.96 37.26 -18.76
N ALA A 385 11.48 37.29 -17.54
CA ALA A 385 10.73 37.61 -16.34
C ALA A 385 10.81 39.11 -16.01
N ASN A 386 9.81 39.61 -15.31
CA ASN A 386 9.87 40.91 -14.64
C ASN A 386 10.42 40.68 -13.21
N ALA A 387 11.42 41.47 -12.79
CA ALA A 387 12.06 41.30 -11.49
C ALA A 387 11.12 41.64 -10.31
N ASP A 388 10.24 42.65 -10.50
CA ASP A 388 9.26 43.02 -9.47
C ASP A 388 8.18 41.94 -9.29
N ASP A 389 7.73 41.33 -10.41
CA ASP A 389 6.79 40.22 -10.37
C ASP A 389 7.42 38.95 -9.70
N ALA A 390 8.70 38.70 -9.98
CA ALA A 390 9.41 37.57 -9.37
C ALA A 390 9.58 37.75 -7.85
N GLU A 391 9.96 38.97 -7.41
CA GLU A 391 10.03 39.29 -5.99
C GLU A 391 8.64 39.25 -5.34
N ARG A 392 7.61 39.79 -5.97
CA ARG A 392 6.23 39.79 -5.45
C ARG A 392 5.72 38.36 -5.29
N ALA A 393 5.88 37.54 -6.30
CA ALA A 393 5.47 36.13 -6.24
C ALA A 393 6.22 35.36 -5.14
N ALA A 394 7.53 35.60 -4.99
CA ALA A 394 8.32 34.98 -3.94
C ALA A 394 7.86 35.38 -2.52
N ARG A 395 7.47 36.66 -2.32
CA ARG A 395 6.93 37.13 -1.04
C ARG A 395 5.60 36.46 -0.67
N LEU A 396 4.79 36.13 -1.66
CA LEU A 396 3.47 35.52 -1.46
C LEU A 396 3.47 33.98 -1.50
N CYS A 397 4.51 33.35 -2.05
CA CYS A 397 4.46 31.92 -2.43
C CYS A 397 4.26 30.94 -1.27
N LYS A 398 4.47 31.36 -0.03
CA LYS A 398 4.25 30.55 1.19
C LYS A 398 3.09 31.07 2.05
N ALA A 399 2.42 32.15 1.63
CA ALA A 399 1.38 32.80 2.43
C ALA A 399 0.17 31.90 2.72
N ASP A 400 -0.10 30.93 1.84
CA ASP A 400 -1.19 29.98 1.98
C ASP A 400 -0.96 28.93 3.09
N LEU A 401 0.27 28.73 3.56
CA LEU A 401 0.58 27.80 4.64
C LEU A 401 -0.13 28.10 5.97
N VAL A 402 -0.56 29.34 6.17
CA VAL A 402 -1.28 29.77 7.39
C VAL A 402 -2.79 29.94 7.16
N THR A 403 -3.30 29.56 6.00
CA THR A 403 -4.73 29.59 5.68
C THR A 403 -5.47 28.39 6.28
N GLY A 404 -6.77 28.56 6.53
CA GLY A 404 -7.61 27.46 7.03
C GLY A 404 -7.69 26.31 6.06
N MET A 405 -7.77 26.59 4.77
CA MET A 405 -7.83 25.58 3.70
C MET A 405 -6.58 24.71 3.66
N VAL A 406 -5.38 25.30 3.66
CA VAL A 406 -4.12 24.52 3.64
C VAL A 406 -3.87 23.83 4.98
N GLY A 407 -4.37 24.38 6.07
CA GLY A 407 -4.36 23.71 7.38
C GLY A 407 -5.14 22.40 7.37
N GLU A 408 -6.30 22.34 6.70
CA GLU A 408 -7.13 21.14 6.54
C GLU A 408 -6.62 20.23 5.40
N PHE A 409 -6.15 20.82 4.28
CA PHE A 409 -5.69 20.14 3.09
C PHE A 409 -4.24 20.54 2.73
N PRO A 410 -3.22 20.02 3.45
CA PRO A 410 -1.82 20.40 3.22
C PRO A 410 -1.31 20.09 1.81
N GLU A 411 -1.93 19.15 1.10
CA GLU A 411 -1.60 18.78 -0.27
C GLU A 411 -1.90 19.89 -1.27
N LEU A 412 -2.74 20.88 -0.89
CA LEU A 412 -3.13 22.00 -1.74
C LEU A 412 -2.25 23.25 -1.56
N GLN A 413 -1.17 23.15 -0.77
CA GLN A 413 -0.22 24.25 -0.63
C GLN A 413 0.35 24.68 -2.00
N GLY A 414 0.53 25.97 -2.18
CA GLY A 414 0.90 26.57 -3.46
C GLY A 414 -0.31 26.76 -4.37
N LEU A 415 -1.08 25.70 -4.63
CA LEU A 415 -2.28 25.76 -5.46
C LEU A 415 -3.29 26.77 -4.91
N MET A 416 -3.59 26.68 -3.62
CA MET A 416 -4.51 27.62 -2.96
C MET A 416 -3.96 29.02 -2.92
N GLY A 417 -2.66 29.21 -2.71
CA GLY A 417 -1.98 30.50 -2.81
C GLY A 417 -2.20 31.16 -4.16
N GLY A 418 -2.12 30.39 -5.26
CA GLY A 418 -2.41 30.88 -6.61
C GLY A 418 -3.86 31.32 -6.80
N TYR A 419 -4.83 30.57 -6.24
CA TYR A 419 -6.24 30.96 -6.28
C TYR A 419 -6.50 32.24 -5.50
N TYR A 420 -5.94 32.39 -4.30
CA TYR A 420 -6.08 33.59 -3.47
C TYR A 420 -5.42 34.80 -4.11
N ALA A 421 -4.19 34.64 -4.66
CA ALA A 421 -3.48 35.69 -5.37
C ALA A 421 -4.32 36.24 -6.54
N ARG A 422 -4.88 35.34 -7.35
CA ARG A 422 -5.72 35.73 -8.50
C ARG A 422 -7.02 36.42 -8.06
N ALA A 423 -7.68 35.89 -7.01
CA ALA A 423 -8.91 36.47 -6.45
C ALA A 423 -8.67 37.87 -5.84
N GLN A 424 -7.46 38.16 -5.36
CA GLN A 424 -7.07 39.45 -4.78
C GLN A 424 -6.47 40.43 -5.82
N GLY A 425 -6.44 40.03 -7.10
CA GLY A 425 -6.08 40.94 -8.22
C GLY A 425 -4.58 40.99 -8.52
N GLU A 426 -3.80 40.01 -8.03
CA GLU A 426 -2.39 39.89 -8.47
C GLU A 426 -2.31 39.58 -9.97
N ALA A 427 -1.23 39.98 -10.60
CA ALA A 427 -0.98 39.66 -12.00
C ALA A 427 -0.95 38.15 -12.22
N ASP A 428 -1.43 37.66 -13.37
CA ASP A 428 -1.48 36.24 -13.69
C ASP A 428 -0.11 35.56 -13.55
N ALA A 429 0.97 36.24 -13.96
CA ALA A 429 2.33 35.73 -13.84
C ALA A 429 2.75 35.51 -12.36
N VAL A 430 2.32 36.40 -11.47
CA VAL A 430 2.54 36.30 -10.02
C VAL A 430 1.71 35.15 -9.43
N ALA A 431 0.41 35.11 -9.75
CA ALA A 431 -0.48 34.08 -9.26
C ALA A 431 -0.07 32.67 -9.72
N ASP A 432 0.35 32.53 -10.98
CA ASP A 432 0.86 31.25 -11.50
C ASP A 432 2.18 30.86 -10.84
N ALA A 433 3.07 31.79 -10.57
CA ALA A 433 4.32 31.52 -9.86
C ALA A 433 4.08 31.10 -8.40
N VAL A 434 3.13 31.74 -7.71
CA VAL A 434 2.70 31.35 -6.36
C VAL A 434 2.15 29.92 -6.40
N ARG A 435 1.34 29.57 -7.41
CA ARG A 435 0.77 28.20 -7.56
C ARG A 435 1.84 27.14 -7.78
N ASP A 436 2.78 27.40 -8.70
CA ASP A 436 3.64 26.35 -9.28
C ASP A 436 5.08 26.37 -8.78
N HIS A 437 5.46 27.24 -7.81
CA HIS A 437 6.84 27.35 -7.33
C HIS A 437 7.39 26.04 -6.69
N TYR A 438 6.53 25.14 -6.23
CA TYR A 438 6.97 23.84 -5.73
C TYR A 438 7.41 22.89 -6.85
N LYS A 439 6.94 23.09 -8.08
CA LYS A 439 7.28 22.22 -9.23
C LYS A 439 8.75 22.35 -9.64
N PRO A 440 9.39 21.28 -10.10
CA PRO A 440 8.90 19.89 -10.02
C PRO A 440 9.01 19.36 -8.59
N VAL A 441 8.01 18.59 -8.14
CA VAL A 441 7.99 17.97 -6.82
C VAL A 441 8.74 16.64 -6.82
N GLY A 442 8.85 15.97 -7.97
CA GLY A 442 9.53 14.69 -8.11
C GLY A 442 9.87 14.33 -9.56
N GLN A 443 10.45 13.14 -9.74
CA GLN A 443 10.72 12.62 -11.09
C GLN A 443 9.40 12.38 -11.83
N GLY A 444 9.28 12.94 -13.04
CA GLY A 444 8.10 12.83 -13.88
C GLY A 444 7.07 13.95 -13.69
N ASP A 445 7.33 14.90 -12.78
CA ASP A 445 6.52 16.13 -12.69
C ASP A 445 6.94 17.16 -13.75
N ASP A 446 5.99 18.01 -14.15
CA ASP A 446 6.22 19.06 -15.13
C ASP A 446 7.19 20.13 -14.59
N VAL A 447 8.19 20.46 -15.39
CA VAL A 447 9.12 21.55 -15.07
C VAL A 447 8.49 22.89 -15.49
N PRO A 448 8.44 23.90 -14.61
CA PRO A 448 7.92 25.21 -14.97
C PRO A 448 8.70 25.84 -16.13
N THR A 449 7.96 26.44 -17.07
CA THR A 449 8.53 27.14 -18.23
C THR A 449 8.24 28.63 -18.20
N ALA A 450 7.22 29.08 -17.44
CA ALA A 450 6.90 30.51 -17.30
C ALA A 450 8.01 31.23 -16.53
N PRO A 451 8.58 32.31 -17.06
CA PRO A 451 9.80 32.91 -16.52
C PRO A 451 9.72 33.30 -15.04
N VAL A 452 8.63 33.94 -14.60
CA VAL A 452 8.44 34.33 -13.19
C VAL A 452 8.40 33.07 -12.29
N THR A 453 7.68 32.04 -12.71
CA THR A 453 7.61 30.76 -11.99
C THR A 453 8.99 30.09 -11.89
N VAL A 454 9.76 30.11 -12.98
CA VAL A 454 11.14 29.58 -13.00
C VAL A 454 12.01 30.30 -11.98
N ALA A 455 11.96 31.66 -11.93
CA ALA A 455 12.74 32.43 -10.99
C ALA A 455 12.42 32.07 -9.54
N VAL A 456 11.14 31.99 -9.16
CA VAL A 456 10.71 31.70 -7.80
C VAL A 456 11.02 30.25 -7.43
N SER A 457 10.75 29.31 -8.33
CA SER A 457 11.02 27.88 -8.12
C SER A 457 12.53 27.60 -7.93
N LEU A 458 13.38 28.22 -8.74
CA LEU A 458 14.84 28.10 -8.59
C LEU A 458 15.30 28.74 -7.29
N ALA A 459 14.82 29.93 -6.94
CA ALA A 459 15.20 30.63 -5.72
C ALA A 459 14.83 29.82 -4.47
N ASP A 460 13.62 29.27 -4.40
CA ASP A 460 13.17 28.42 -3.27
C ASP A 460 14.03 27.17 -3.10
N LYS A 461 14.37 26.50 -4.19
CA LYS A 461 15.19 25.28 -4.17
C LYS A 461 16.65 25.58 -3.87
N LEU A 462 17.21 26.62 -4.47
CA LEU A 462 18.62 27.03 -4.24
C LEU A 462 18.82 27.51 -2.81
N ASP A 463 17.90 28.36 -2.26
CA ASP A 463 17.96 28.77 -0.86
C ASP A 463 17.94 27.54 0.06
N THR A 464 17.01 26.62 -0.17
CA THR A 464 16.89 25.39 0.63
C THR A 464 18.21 24.61 0.60
N LEU A 465 18.74 24.31 -0.59
CA LEU A 465 19.97 23.56 -0.74
C LEU A 465 21.16 24.27 -0.05
N ALA A 466 21.38 25.57 -0.38
CA ALA A 466 22.49 26.31 0.18
C ALA A 466 22.45 26.39 1.71
N GLN A 467 21.30 26.67 2.29
CA GLN A 467 21.13 26.80 3.72
C GLN A 467 21.30 25.46 4.45
N PHE A 468 20.75 24.37 3.92
CA PHE A 468 20.92 23.04 4.52
C PHE A 468 22.35 22.55 4.39
N PHE A 469 23.04 22.79 3.26
CA PHE A 469 24.47 22.50 3.13
C PHE A 469 25.30 23.27 4.14
N ALA A 470 25.04 24.57 4.31
CA ALA A 470 25.77 25.40 5.26
C ALA A 470 25.53 24.96 6.72
N CYS A 471 24.32 24.45 7.05
CA CYS A 471 23.91 24.20 8.41
C CYS A 471 24.04 22.73 8.87
N LEU A 472 23.79 21.76 7.99
CA LEU A 472 23.61 20.35 8.36
C LEU A 472 24.72 19.42 7.91
N LEU A 473 25.33 19.64 6.75
CA LEU A 473 26.38 18.74 6.26
C LEU A 473 27.68 18.82 7.05
N TYR A 474 27.88 19.88 7.80
CA TYR A 474 29.02 20.00 8.73
C TYR A 474 28.86 19.15 9.99
N THR A 475 27.66 18.61 10.27
CA THR A 475 27.32 17.91 11.52
C THR A 475 26.88 16.46 11.34
N SER A 476 26.63 16.00 10.10
CA SER A 476 26.24 14.61 9.83
C SER A 476 27.09 14.03 8.71
N PRO A 477 27.96 13.05 9.01
CA PRO A 477 28.71 12.36 7.96
C PRO A 477 27.74 11.68 6.99
N SER A 478 28.01 11.80 5.69
CA SER A 478 27.29 11.11 4.63
C SER A 478 27.22 9.59 4.92
N PRO A 479 26.18 8.88 4.49
CA PRO A 479 26.16 7.42 4.54
C PRO A 479 27.42 6.77 3.96
N ARG A 480 28.07 7.39 2.96
CA ARG A 480 29.36 6.97 2.42
C ARG A 480 30.52 7.17 3.39
N ASP A 481 30.50 8.21 4.19
CA ASP A 481 31.55 8.47 5.20
C ASP A 481 31.39 7.54 6.40
N ARG A 482 30.17 7.12 6.75
CA ARG A 482 29.93 6.08 7.75
C ARG A 482 30.48 4.71 7.34
N GLN A 483 30.53 4.42 6.05
CA GLN A 483 31.14 3.18 5.54
C GLN A 483 32.67 3.20 5.67
N LYS A 484 33.30 4.36 5.42
CA LYS A 484 34.75 4.51 5.60
C LYS A 484 35.20 4.45 7.06
N SER A 485 34.40 4.95 8.00
CA SER A 485 34.72 4.91 9.44
C SER A 485 34.56 3.53 10.08
N ARG A 486 34.01 2.53 9.37
CA ARG A 486 33.90 1.13 9.80
C ARG A 486 35.00 0.22 9.29
N MET A 487 35.98 0.72 8.52
CA MET A 487 37.16 -0.06 8.21
C MET A 487 38.10 -0.08 9.45
N PRO A 488 38.48 -1.27 9.95
CA PRO A 488 39.45 -1.33 11.01
C PRO A 488 40.77 -0.72 10.49
N SER A 489 41.32 0.21 11.25
CA SER A 489 42.70 0.61 11.04
C SER A 489 43.56 -0.63 11.25
N SER A 490 44.08 -1.19 10.16
CA SER A 490 45.13 -2.19 10.22
C SER A 490 46.36 -1.47 10.75
N ALA A 491 46.66 -1.72 12.03
CA ALA A 491 47.98 -1.53 12.58
C ALA A 491 48.83 -2.74 12.22
#